data_87b53dfb51e5ed008373e05468df5e04
#
_entry.id   87b53dfb51e5ed008373e05468df5e04
#
_cell.length_a   1.000
_cell.length_b   1.000
_cell.length_c   1.000
_cell.angle_alpha   90.00
_cell.angle_beta   90.00
_cell.angle_gamma   90.00
#
_symmetry.space_group_name_H-M   'P 1'
#
loop_
_entity.id
_entity.type
_entity.pdbx_description
1 polymer ?
#
loop_
_entity_poly.entity_id
_entity_poly.type
_entity_poly.pdbx_seq_one_letter_code
_entity_poly.pdbx_strand_id
1 'polypeptide(L)'
;KRQMTSFPTSIKRPQVSADGRFVVFARDYRIWTYDVARGESSLCDISVWSNETLATGIAHNSAGKITDFDVSGDGKKIEFVSRGRLFVSDITGKFIKEMPTDRGERVQEVRWMKDNESLLYTRTVKGWANLFTISASEPAAEKQLTQYERTLQNLIISPDGEKAVFNSGDSY
;
A
#
# COMPACT_ATOMS: atom_id res chain seq x y z
N LYS A 1 21.05 14.90 37.94
CA LYS A 1 20.52 14.43 36.66
C LYS A 1 20.43 15.65 35.72
N ARG A 2 20.92 15.49 34.48
CA ARG A 2 20.88 16.55 33.46
C ARG A 2 20.18 16.00 32.22
N GLN A 3 19.22 16.74 31.66
CA GLN A 3 18.60 16.45 30.38
C GLN A 3 19.60 16.78 29.26
N MET A 4 19.83 15.83 28.36
CA MET A 4 20.81 15.95 27.26
C MET A 4 20.16 16.34 25.95
N THR A 5 18.92 15.96 25.73
CA THR A 5 18.17 16.24 24.49
C THR A 5 16.73 16.61 24.80
N SER A 6 16.11 17.42 23.92
CA SER A 6 14.69 17.74 23.95
C SER A 6 14.11 17.61 22.55
N PHE A 7 13.29 16.56 22.34
CA PHE A 7 12.64 16.28 21.06
C PHE A 7 11.12 16.26 21.23
N PRO A 8 10.35 16.63 20.21
CA PRO A 8 8.90 16.57 20.25
C PRO A 8 8.35 15.13 20.27
N THR A 9 9.17 14.15 19.84
CA THR A 9 8.80 12.72 19.80
C THR A 9 9.72 11.89 20.69
N SER A 10 9.23 10.73 21.16
CA SER A 10 9.98 9.85 22.06
C SER A 10 11.16 9.20 21.37
N ILE A 11 12.29 9.12 22.08
CA ILE A 11 13.42 8.30 21.70
C ILE A 11 13.23 6.86 22.21
N LYS A 12 13.76 5.88 21.45
CA LYS A 12 13.69 4.45 21.79
C LYS A 12 15.08 3.83 21.73
N ARG A 13 15.33 2.85 22.62
CA ARG A 13 16.54 2.03 22.64
C ARG A 13 17.86 2.82 22.62
N PRO A 14 18.09 3.79 23.52
CA PRO A 14 19.37 4.48 23.56
C PRO A 14 20.50 3.51 23.92
N GLN A 15 21.60 3.58 23.17
CA GLN A 15 22.83 2.82 23.40
C GLN A 15 24.00 3.79 23.41
N VAL A 16 24.93 3.59 24.32
CA VAL A 16 26.15 4.41 24.43
C VAL A 16 27.30 3.65 23.77
N SER A 17 28.11 4.38 22.96
CA SER A 17 29.35 3.81 22.40
C SER A 17 30.32 3.42 23.49
N ALA A 18 31.21 2.43 23.24
CA ALA A 18 32.16 1.91 24.22
C ALA A 18 33.09 3.00 24.78
N ASP A 19 33.40 4.01 24.01
CA ASP A 19 34.22 5.16 24.40
C ASP A 19 33.43 6.30 25.07
N GLY A 20 32.10 6.14 25.21
CA GLY A 20 31.21 7.12 25.79
C GLY A 20 31.00 8.42 24.99
N ARG A 21 31.52 8.51 23.77
CA ARG A 21 31.44 9.72 22.94
C ARG A 21 30.10 9.92 22.27
N PHE A 22 29.44 8.85 21.91
CA PHE A 22 28.18 8.90 21.17
C PHE A 22 27.08 8.12 21.88
N VAL A 23 25.86 8.62 21.76
CA VAL A 23 24.63 7.87 22.09
C VAL A 23 23.86 7.66 20.81
N VAL A 24 23.59 6.40 20.46
CA VAL A 24 22.77 6.02 19.29
C VAL A 24 21.37 5.67 19.79
N PHE A 25 20.34 6.13 19.09
CA PHE A 25 18.94 5.86 19.44
C PHE A 25 18.04 5.86 18.22
N ALA A 26 16.90 5.19 18.33
CA ALA A 26 15.83 5.24 17.32
C ALA A 26 14.84 6.35 17.67
N ARG A 27 14.44 7.12 16.67
CA ARG A 27 13.39 8.14 16.75
C ARG A 27 12.73 8.29 15.39
N ASP A 28 11.42 8.35 15.33
CA ASP A 28 10.63 8.52 14.09
C ASP A 28 11.05 7.54 12.98
N TYR A 29 11.19 6.26 13.35
CA TYR A 29 11.63 5.16 12.46
C TYR A 29 13.01 5.36 11.81
N ARG A 30 13.84 6.25 12.34
CA ARG A 30 15.20 6.53 11.87
C ARG A 30 16.20 6.36 13.00
N ILE A 31 17.47 6.18 12.65
CA ILE A 31 18.58 6.08 13.61
C ILE A 31 19.27 7.45 13.73
N TRP A 32 19.47 7.86 14.96
CA TRP A 32 20.10 9.12 15.31
C TRP A 32 21.33 8.90 16.18
N THR A 33 22.29 9.77 16.06
CA THR A 33 23.44 9.85 16.97
C THR A 33 23.41 11.17 17.73
N TYR A 34 23.81 11.13 18.98
CA TYR A 34 24.07 12.30 19.82
C TYR A 34 25.56 12.32 20.19
N ASP A 35 26.26 13.36 19.81
CA ASP A 35 27.66 13.60 20.21
C ASP A 35 27.66 14.25 21.59
N VAL A 36 28.22 13.54 22.59
CA VAL A 36 28.21 13.97 23.99
C VAL A 36 29.07 15.20 24.21
N ALA A 37 30.17 15.34 23.46
CA ALA A 37 31.08 16.46 23.60
C ALA A 37 30.54 17.75 22.97
N ARG A 38 29.87 17.61 21.81
CA ARG A 38 29.26 18.73 21.08
C ARG A 38 27.88 19.10 21.59
N GLY A 39 27.18 18.15 22.23
CA GLY A 39 25.79 18.33 22.65
C GLY A 39 24.79 18.36 21.50
N GLU A 40 25.13 17.79 20.34
CA GLU A 40 24.36 17.85 19.12
C GLU A 40 23.85 16.47 18.69
N SER A 41 22.66 16.45 18.10
CA SER A 41 22.08 15.25 17.50
C SER A 41 22.07 15.34 16.00
N SER A 42 22.46 14.27 15.32
CA SER A 42 22.43 14.14 13.87
C SER A 42 21.72 12.86 13.44
N LEU A 43 21.04 12.92 12.28
CA LEU A 43 20.48 11.75 11.64
C LEU A 43 21.61 10.89 11.07
N CYS A 44 21.57 9.56 11.31
CA CYS A 44 22.43 8.64 10.56
C CYS A 44 21.87 8.47 9.16
N ASP A 45 22.67 8.85 8.17
CA ASP A 45 22.36 8.54 6.76
C ASP A 45 22.76 7.09 6.50
N ILE A 46 21.76 6.21 6.45
CA ILE A 46 21.96 4.78 6.24
C ILE A 46 21.40 4.43 4.87
N SER A 47 22.28 4.06 3.96
CA SER A 47 21.91 3.48 2.67
C SER A 47 22.02 1.96 2.76
N VAL A 48 20.91 1.27 2.47
CA VAL A 48 20.89 -0.19 2.37
C VAL A 48 20.96 -0.55 0.89
N TRP A 49 22.04 -1.18 0.49
CA TRP A 49 22.18 -1.76 -0.83
C TRP A 49 21.61 -3.18 -0.79
N SER A 50 20.47 -3.39 -1.44
CA SER A 50 19.95 -4.73 -1.65
C SER A 50 20.38 -5.21 -3.02
N ASN A 51 20.88 -6.44 -3.09
CA ASN A 51 21.23 -7.06 -4.37
C ASN A 51 19.99 -7.72 -4.96
N GLU A 52 18.98 -6.89 -5.30
CA GLU A 52 17.68 -7.35 -5.80
C GLU A 52 17.76 -8.03 -7.18
N THR A 53 18.94 -8.00 -7.83
CA THR A 53 19.16 -8.64 -9.13
C THR A 53 19.12 -10.16 -9.09
N LEU A 54 19.15 -10.78 -7.91
CA LEU A 54 19.13 -12.24 -7.76
C LEU A 54 17.74 -12.84 -7.52
N ALA A 55 16.72 -12.04 -7.26
CA ALA A 55 15.34 -12.50 -7.04
C ALA A 55 14.41 -11.82 -8.05
N THR A 56 14.27 -12.40 -9.24
CA THR A 56 13.34 -11.91 -10.27
C THR A 56 11.86 -12.18 -9.94
N GLY A 57 11.58 -12.92 -8.87
CA GLY A 57 10.23 -13.18 -8.41
C GLY A 57 10.20 -13.59 -6.94
N ILE A 58 9.25 -13.05 -6.20
CA ILE A 58 8.94 -13.48 -4.84
C ILE A 58 7.65 -14.30 -4.91
N ALA A 59 7.73 -15.61 -4.64
CA ALA A 59 6.56 -16.45 -4.54
C ALA A 59 5.87 -16.21 -3.20
N HIS A 60 4.63 -15.81 -3.23
CA HIS A 60 3.79 -15.67 -2.04
C HIS A 60 2.68 -16.71 -2.02
N ASN A 61 2.48 -17.36 -0.89
CA ASN A 61 1.27 -18.13 -0.68
C ASN A 61 0.10 -17.17 -0.47
N SER A 62 -0.87 -17.17 -1.38
CA SER A 62 -2.08 -16.35 -1.34
C SER A 62 -3.26 -17.01 -0.62
N ALA A 63 -3.13 -18.27 -0.20
CA ALA A 63 -4.19 -18.96 0.52
C ALA A 63 -4.58 -18.20 1.80
N GLY A 64 -5.87 -17.87 1.93
CA GLY A 64 -6.40 -17.07 3.05
C GLY A 64 -5.92 -15.60 3.08
N LYS A 65 -5.38 -15.08 1.98
CA LYS A 65 -4.90 -13.68 1.85
C LYS A 65 -5.62 -12.88 0.76
N ILE A 66 -6.62 -13.47 0.14
CA ILE A 66 -7.54 -12.75 -0.75
C ILE A 66 -8.54 -12.01 0.14
N THR A 67 -8.65 -10.71 -0.04
CA THR A 67 -9.49 -9.83 0.78
C THR A 67 -10.78 -9.41 0.05
N ASP A 68 -10.74 -9.40 -1.27
CA ASP A 68 -11.89 -9.11 -2.11
C ASP A 68 -11.70 -9.72 -3.50
N PHE A 69 -12.78 -10.04 -4.19
CA PHE A 69 -12.77 -10.60 -5.55
C PHE A 69 -14.11 -10.38 -6.25
N ASP A 70 -14.10 -10.43 -7.58
CA ASP A 70 -15.30 -10.47 -8.40
C ASP A 70 -15.03 -11.27 -9.68
N VAL A 71 -16.05 -11.57 -10.45
CA VAL A 71 -15.98 -12.35 -11.70
C VAL A 71 -16.52 -11.51 -12.84
N SER A 72 -15.83 -11.51 -13.98
CA SER A 72 -16.31 -10.80 -15.18
C SER A 72 -17.71 -11.28 -15.59
N GLY A 73 -18.54 -10.39 -16.15
CA GLY A 73 -19.91 -10.72 -16.52
C GLY A 73 -20.03 -11.86 -17.53
N ASP A 74 -18.98 -12.14 -18.32
CA ASP A 74 -18.90 -13.27 -19.24
C ASP A 74 -18.36 -14.56 -18.59
N GLY A 75 -18.02 -14.52 -17.30
CA GLY A 75 -17.56 -15.67 -16.51
C GLY A 75 -16.17 -16.19 -16.88
N LYS A 76 -15.37 -15.46 -17.66
CA LYS A 76 -14.06 -15.96 -18.16
C LYS A 76 -12.88 -15.50 -17.33
N LYS A 77 -13.00 -14.38 -16.62
CA LYS A 77 -11.94 -13.76 -15.85
C LYS A 77 -12.39 -13.57 -14.40
N ILE A 78 -11.43 -13.60 -13.50
CA ILE A 78 -11.60 -13.25 -12.11
C ILE A 78 -10.56 -12.19 -11.76
N GLU A 79 -10.95 -11.16 -11.05
CA GLU A 79 -10.04 -10.27 -10.38
C GLU A 79 -10.10 -10.48 -8.87
N PHE A 80 -8.99 -10.23 -8.22
CA PHE A 80 -8.91 -10.35 -6.78
C PHE A 80 -7.87 -9.40 -6.18
N VAL A 81 -8.10 -9.05 -4.93
CA VAL A 81 -7.16 -8.29 -4.11
C VAL A 81 -6.44 -9.23 -3.16
N SER A 82 -5.13 -9.24 -3.21
CA SER A 82 -4.32 -9.98 -2.26
C SER A 82 -3.19 -9.09 -1.74
N ARG A 83 -3.04 -9.01 -0.43
CA ARG A 83 -2.02 -8.19 0.25
C ARG A 83 -2.01 -6.72 -0.18
N GLY A 84 -3.16 -6.17 -0.56
CA GLY A 84 -3.31 -4.81 -1.05
C GLY A 84 -2.86 -4.61 -2.51
N ARG A 85 -2.68 -5.71 -3.27
CA ARG A 85 -2.38 -5.70 -4.70
C ARG A 85 -3.56 -6.21 -5.49
N LEU A 86 -3.74 -5.68 -6.69
CA LEU A 86 -4.79 -6.05 -7.62
C LEU A 86 -4.25 -7.04 -8.66
N PHE A 87 -4.97 -8.15 -8.84
CA PHE A 87 -4.64 -9.19 -9.80
C PHE A 87 -5.82 -9.49 -10.70
N VAL A 88 -5.52 -9.88 -11.93
CA VAL A 88 -6.49 -10.46 -12.88
C VAL A 88 -6.01 -11.85 -13.27
N SER A 89 -6.91 -12.80 -13.30
CA SER A 89 -6.65 -14.19 -13.70
C SER A 89 -7.73 -14.68 -14.66
N ASP A 90 -7.41 -15.70 -15.46
CA ASP A 90 -8.45 -16.53 -16.06
C ASP A 90 -9.12 -17.38 -14.99
N ILE A 91 -10.35 -17.82 -15.24
CA ILE A 91 -11.15 -18.60 -14.30
C ILE A 91 -10.49 -19.94 -13.91
N THR A 92 -9.56 -20.44 -14.73
CA THR A 92 -8.84 -21.69 -14.47
C THR A 92 -7.56 -21.49 -13.65
N GLY A 93 -7.15 -20.25 -13.38
CA GLY A 93 -5.93 -19.91 -12.64
C GLY A 93 -4.62 -20.21 -13.38
N LYS A 94 -4.67 -20.46 -14.68
CA LYS A 94 -3.45 -20.69 -15.51
C LYS A 94 -2.70 -19.43 -15.83
N PHE A 95 -3.40 -18.32 -15.90
CA PHE A 95 -2.84 -16.98 -16.14
C PHE A 95 -3.16 -16.08 -14.97
N ILE A 96 -2.14 -15.47 -14.38
CA ILE A 96 -2.30 -14.46 -13.32
C ILE A 96 -1.41 -13.27 -13.67
N LYS A 97 -2.00 -12.08 -13.67
CA LYS A 97 -1.33 -10.82 -13.92
C LYS A 97 -1.55 -9.85 -12.76
N GLU A 98 -0.48 -9.31 -12.18
CA GLU A 98 -0.56 -8.17 -11.27
C GLU A 98 -0.85 -6.90 -12.09
N MET A 99 -1.86 -6.13 -11.67
CA MET A 99 -2.20 -4.86 -12.30
C MET A 99 -1.22 -3.77 -11.84
N PRO A 100 -0.81 -2.85 -12.75
CA PRO A 100 0.18 -1.82 -12.45
C PRO A 100 -0.43 -0.67 -11.63
N THR A 101 -0.82 -0.96 -10.39
CA THR A 101 -1.28 0.04 -9.41
C THR A 101 -0.10 0.59 -8.61
N ASP A 102 -0.28 1.74 -7.96
CA ASP A 102 0.76 2.34 -7.12
C ASP A 102 1.20 1.38 -6.00
N ARG A 103 2.50 1.07 -5.95
CA ARG A 103 3.07 0.12 -4.97
C ARG A 103 3.18 0.66 -3.55
N GLY A 104 3.12 1.96 -3.36
CA GLY A 104 3.14 2.61 -2.05
C GLY A 104 1.79 2.59 -1.34
N GLU A 105 0.72 2.29 -2.06
CA GLU A 105 -0.65 2.35 -1.59
C GLU A 105 -1.34 0.97 -1.66
N ARG A 106 -2.53 0.84 -1.06
CA ARG A 106 -3.23 -0.45 -0.95
C ARG A 106 -4.56 -0.43 -1.67
N VAL A 107 -4.78 -1.41 -2.55
CA VAL A 107 -6.10 -1.73 -3.09
C VAL A 107 -6.91 -2.48 -2.02
N GLN A 108 -8.20 -2.16 -1.90
CA GLN A 108 -9.08 -2.73 -0.88
C GLN A 108 -10.24 -3.52 -1.50
N GLU A 109 -11.00 -2.92 -2.39
CA GLU A 109 -12.16 -3.52 -3.04
C GLU A 109 -12.04 -3.40 -4.56
N VAL A 110 -12.60 -4.36 -5.29
CA VAL A 110 -12.59 -4.37 -6.77
C VAL A 110 -13.88 -4.90 -7.33
N ARG A 111 -14.31 -4.37 -8.47
CA ARG A 111 -15.50 -4.81 -9.23
C ARG A 111 -15.23 -4.75 -10.72
N TRP A 112 -15.71 -5.75 -11.46
CA TRP A 112 -15.75 -5.70 -12.92
C TRP A 112 -16.77 -4.71 -13.41
N MET A 113 -16.37 -3.91 -14.40
CA MET A 113 -17.33 -3.12 -15.18
C MET A 113 -18.05 -4.02 -16.19
N LYS A 114 -19.20 -3.58 -16.67
CA LYS A 114 -20.05 -4.34 -17.60
C LYS A 114 -19.38 -4.65 -18.96
N ASP A 115 -18.36 -3.91 -19.32
CA ASP A 115 -17.57 -4.11 -20.54
C ASP A 115 -16.70 -5.38 -20.51
N ASN A 116 -16.57 -6.08 -19.37
CA ASN A 116 -15.67 -7.22 -19.13
C ASN A 116 -14.19 -6.89 -19.43
N GLU A 117 -13.83 -5.61 -19.38
CA GLU A 117 -12.49 -5.12 -19.70
C GLU A 117 -11.96 -4.14 -18.65
N SER A 118 -12.83 -3.31 -18.10
CA SER A 118 -12.47 -2.30 -17.10
C SER A 118 -12.75 -2.80 -15.69
N LEU A 119 -11.85 -2.44 -14.77
CA LEU A 119 -11.98 -2.66 -13.35
C LEU A 119 -12.26 -1.33 -12.64
N LEU A 120 -13.19 -1.33 -11.72
CA LEU A 120 -13.44 -0.26 -10.76
C LEU A 120 -13.00 -0.74 -9.38
N TYR A 121 -12.19 0.03 -8.68
CA TYR A 121 -11.63 -0.41 -7.40
C TYR A 121 -11.35 0.76 -6.46
N THR A 122 -11.27 0.45 -5.17
CA THR A 122 -10.83 1.41 -4.17
C THR A 122 -9.36 1.19 -3.83
N ARG A 123 -8.60 2.29 -3.78
CA ARG A 123 -7.19 2.31 -3.40
C ARG A 123 -6.91 3.47 -2.45
N THR A 124 -6.01 3.27 -1.50
CA THR A 124 -5.58 4.35 -0.61
C THR A 124 -4.77 5.41 -1.35
N VAL A 125 -4.96 6.66 -0.94
CA VAL A 125 -4.13 7.82 -1.31
C VAL A 125 -3.95 8.62 -0.03
N LYS A 126 -2.72 8.72 0.46
CA LYS A 126 -2.40 9.39 1.72
C LYS A 126 -3.24 8.90 2.91
N GLY A 127 -3.55 7.60 2.93
CA GLY A 127 -4.34 6.96 3.99
C GLY A 127 -5.86 6.93 3.76
N TRP A 128 -6.40 7.60 2.74
CA TRP A 128 -7.82 7.62 2.41
C TRP A 128 -8.12 6.76 1.18
N ALA A 129 -9.05 5.82 1.29
CA ALA A 129 -9.47 5.03 0.14
C ALA A 129 -10.30 5.90 -0.83
N ASN A 130 -9.90 5.92 -2.08
CA ASN A 130 -10.54 6.63 -3.18
C ASN A 130 -10.82 5.68 -4.34
N LEU A 131 -11.70 6.10 -5.25
CA LEU A 131 -12.15 5.31 -6.38
C LEU A 131 -11.22 5.50 -7.58
N PHE A 132 -10.87 4.39 -8.21
CA PHE A 132 -10.00 4.30 -9.37
C PHE A 132 -10.58 3.37 -10.43
N THR A 133 -10.13 3.53 -11.66
CA THR A 133 -10.40 2.58 -12.74
C THR A 133 -9.11 2.24 -13.48
N ILE A 134 -9.05 1.04 -14.02
CA ILE A 134 -7.94 0.54 -14.84
C ILE A 134 -8.47 -0.48 -15.86
N SER A 135 -7.89 -0.51 -17.06
CA SER A 135 -8.16 -1.59 -18.02
C SER A 135 -7.44 -2.87 -17.62
N ALA A 136 -8.12 -4.01 -17.68
CA ALA A 136 -7.49 -5.33 -17.52
C ALA A 136 -6.58 -5.70 -18.70
N SER A 137 -6.78 -5.05 -19.85
CA SER A 137 -5.98 -5.22 -21.07
C SER A 137 -4.85 -4.19 -21.14
N GLU A 138 -3.85 -4.41 -21.99
CA GLU A 138 -2.77 -3.45 -22.26
C GLU A 138 -3.20 -2.37 -23.30
N PRO A 139 -2.73 -1.12 -23.16
CA PRO A 139 -1.94 -0.61 -22.04
C PRO A 139 -2.81 -0.30 -20.82
N ALA A 140 -2.46 -0.90 -19.67
CA ALA A 140 -3.19 -0.68 -18.43
C ALA A 140 -2.70 0.60 -17.75
N ALA A 141 -3.51 1.66 -17.79
CA ALA A 141 -3.24 2.92 -17.11
C ALA A 141 -4.27 3.18 -16.02
N GLU A 142 -3.80 3.39 -14.80
CA GLU A 142 -4.65 3.73 -13.66
C GLU A 142 -5.19 5.16 -13.80
N LYS A 143 -6.49 5.35 -13.53
CA LYS A 143 -7.13 6.66 -13.47
C LYS A 143 -7.88 6.83 -12.17
N GLN A 144 -7.54 7.86 -11.41
CA GLN A 144 -8.26 8.26 -10.20
C GLN A 144 -9.58 8.96 -10.57
N LEU A 145 -10.68 8.57 -9.93
CA LEU A 145 -12.03 9.10 -10.16
C LEU A 145 -12.49 10.03 -9.04
N THR A 146 -12.02 9.82 -7.80
CA THR A 146 -12.39 10.66 -6.64
C THR A 146 -11.17 11.14 -5.89
N GLN A 147 -11.32 12.26 -5.16
CA GLN A 147 -10.25 12.85 -4.33
C GLN A 147 -10.86 13.29 -2.99
N TYR A 148 -11.31 12.31 -2.20
CA TYR A 148 -11.90 12.58 -0.89
C TYR A 148 -10.87 12.41 0.22
N GLU A 149 -10.95 13.25 1.23
CA GLU A 149 -10.24 13.09 2.52
C GLU A 149 -11.06 12.28 3.51
N ARG A 150 -11.64 11.17 3.00
CA ARG A 150 -12.41 10.18 3.77
C ARG A 150 -12.39 8.86 3.03
N THR A 151 -12.50 7.77 3.76
CA THR A 151 -12.45 6.42 3.17
C THR A 151 -13.76 6.06 2.48
N LEU A 152 -13.66 5.50 1.27
CA LEU A 152 -14.76 4.86 0.55
C LEU A 152 -14.77 3.37 0.85
N GLN A 153 -15.96 2.80 1.06
CA GLN A 153 -16.16 1.37 1.39
C GLN A 153 -17.45 0.86 0.78
N ASN A 154 -17.60 -0.47 0.72
CA ASN A 154 -18.80 -1.14 0.22
C ASN A 154 -19.12 -0.76 -1.22
N LEU A 155 -18.12 -0.88 -2.11
CA LEU A 155 -18.27 -0.58 -3.52
C LEU A 155 -19.20 -1.59 -4.21
N ILE A 156 -20.27 -1.08 -4.81
CA ILE A 156 -21.25 -1.85 -5.56
C ILE A 156 -21.49 -1.17 -6.91
N ILE A 157 -21.59 -1.95 -7.98
CA ILE A 157 -21.98 -1.46 -9.31
C ILE A 157 -23.45 -1.79 -9.55
N SER A 158 -24.19 -0.84 -10.12
CA SER A 158 -25.58 -1.04 -10.52
C SER A 158 -25.69 -2.13 -11.61
N PRO A 159 -26.83 -2.86 -11.71
CA PRO A 159 -26.99 -3.94 -12.69
C PRO A 159 -26.85 -3.50 -14.15
N ASP A 160 -27.13 -2.23 -14.44
CA ASP A 160 -26.91 -1.63 -15.76
C ASP A 160 -25.45 -1.25 -16.03
N GLY A 161 -24.59 -1.24 -14.99
CA GLY A 161 -23.18 -0.89 -15.06
C GLY A 161 -22.92 0.63 -15.17
N GLU A 162 -23.95 1.46 -15.05
CA GLU A 162 -23.82 2.92 -15.26
C GLU A 162 -23.48 3.68 -13.98
N LYS A 163 -23.74 3.08 -12.81
CA LYS A 163 -23.56 3.75 -11.52
C LYS A 163 -22.76 2.89 -10.57
N ALA A 164 -21.95 3.53 -9.76
CA ALA A 164 -21.29 2.94 -8.62
C ALA A 164 -21.83 3.57 -7.33
N VAL A 165 -22.12 2.73 -6.34
CA VAL A 165 -22.57 3.13 -5.01
C VAL A 165 -21.51 2.71 -4.01
N PHE A 166 -21.23 3.55 -3.05
CA PHE A 166 -20.28 3.31 -1.98
C PHE A 166 -20.63 4.14 -0.74
N ASN A 167 -20.20 3.70 0.41
CA ASN A 167 -20.27 4.50 1.64
C ASN A 167 -19.07 5.45 1.69
N SER A 168 -19.26 6.64 2.23
CA SER A 168 -18.21 7.65 2.39
C SER A 168 -18.22 8.17 3.82
N GLY A 169 -17.13 7.97 4.55
CA GLY A 169 -16.96 8.37 5.94
C GLY A 169 -17.60 7.40 6.93
N ASP A 170 -17.44 7.69 8.21
CA ASP A 170 -18.06 6.97 9.32
C ASP A 170 -19.53 7.41 9.47
N SER A 171 -20.43 6.82 8.70
CA SER A 171 -21.85 6.90 8.99
C SER A 171 -22.21 5.74 9.91
N TYR A 172 -22.33 6.01 11.19
CA TYR A 172 -23.07 5.20 12.13
C TYR A 172 -24.56 5.50 12.02
#